data_7cd985f84745a0ccffdb10cf6924dd6f
#
_entry.id   7cd985f84745a0ccffdb10cf6924dd6f
#
_cell.length_a   1.000
_cell.length_b   1.000
_cell.length_c   1.000
_cell.angle_alpha   90.00
_cell.angle_beta   90.00
_cell.angle_gamma   90.00
#
_symmetry.space_group_name_H-M   'P 1'
#
loop_
_entity.id
_entity.type
_entity.pdbx_description
1 polymer ?
#
loop_
_entity_poly.entity_id
_entity_poly.type
_entity_poly.pdbx_seq_one_letter_code
_entity_poly.pdbx_strand_id
1 'polypeptide(L)'
;GEDNPVHHERITRDGWIFVSGGDAGPYRQSGYAWLFNSPEIYDRPSPVNGLVLRRFLRAIYKKNGPWYVEDFEVLRDGARLRFIENCSWADWHKNGDLLFALDGKLYRLAAAKVQEPAQIPIENAKLVADLAPLRFQNVVAPDWAKQWA
;
A
#
# COMPACT_ATOMS: atom_id res chain seq x y z
N GLY A 1 -9.63 8.45 29.46
CA GLY A 1 -9.15 8.54 28.57
C GLY A 1 -9.89 9.26 27.56
N GLU A 2 -9.74 10.51 27.62
CA GLU A 2 -10.32 11.10 26.64
C GLU A 2 -9.90 10.51 25.38
N ASP A 3 -10.81 10.31 24.59
CA ASP A 3 -10.56 9.85 23.31
C ASP A 3 -9.65 10.76 22.63
N ASN A 4 -8.63 10.23 22.06
CA ASN A 4 -7.74 11.01 21.27
C ASN A 4 -8.32 11.10 19.87
N PRO A 5 -8.89 12.23 19.49
CA PRO A 5 -9.54 12.36 18.20
C PRO A 5 -8.60 12.11 17.03
N VAL A 6 -7.32 12.20 17.26
CA VAL A 6 -6.34 11.96 16.24
C VAL A 6 -6.43 10.55 15.68
N HIS A 7 -6.85 9.58 16.49
CA HIS A 7 -6.98 8.22 16.02
C HIS A 7 -8.07 8.03 14.98
N HIS A 8 -9.02 8.92 14.95
CA HIS A 8 -10.15 8.79 14.04
C HIS A 8 -9.95 9.53 12.73
N GLU A 9 -9.02 10.49 12.73
CA GLU A 9 -8.85 11.36 11.59
C GLU A 9 -7.45 11.31 11.02
N ARG A 10 -6.76 10.20 11.26
CA ARG A 10 -5.37 10.10 10.89
C ARG A 10 -5.23 9.87 9.41
N ILE A 11 -4.87 10.91 8.71
CA ILE A 11 -4.64 10.87 7.28
C ILE A 11 -3.15 11.06 7.05
N THR A 12 -2.56 10.21 6.24
CA THR A 12 -1.15 10.35 5.89
C THR A 12 -0.97 11.47 4.89
N ARG A 13 0.30 11.88 4.66
CA ARG A 13 0.61 12.96 3.73
C ARG A 13 0.06 12.73 2.34
N ASP A 14 0.00 11.47 1.91
CA ASP A 14 -0.46 11.11 0.59
C ASP A 14 -1.95 10.82 0.54
N GLY A 15 -2.68 11.14 1.61
CA GLY A 15 -4.14 11.03 1.60
C GLY A 15 -4.70 9.67 1.99
N TRP A 16 -3.87 8.77 2.51
CA TRP A 16 -4.35 7.50 3.03
C TRP A 16 -4.96 7.69 4.41
N ILE A 17 -6.06 7.00 4.66
CA ILE A 17 -6.80 7.09 5.91
C ILE A 17 -6.40 5.91 6.79
N PHE A 18 -5.85 6.20 7.98
CA PHE A 18 -5.48 5.15 8.93
C PHE A 18 -6.74 4.48 9.47
N VAL A 19 -6.78 3.15 9.40
CA VAL A 19 -7.91 2.35 9.88
C VAL A 19 -7.58 1.70 11.21
N SER A 20 -6.49 0.96 11.29
CA SER A 20 -6.12 0.27 12.52
C SER A 20 -4.72 -0.33 12.41
N GLY A 21 -4.26 -0.91 13.52
CA GLY A 21 -3.07 -1.73 13.51
C GLY A 21 -1.81 -1.02 13.92
N GLY A 22 -0.69 -1.67 13.64
CA GLY A 22 0.60 -1.10 13.96
C GLY A 22 1.01 -1.24 15.42
N ASP A 23 0.30 -2.07 16.19
CA ASP A 23 0.66 -2.30 17.57
C ASP A 23 1.86 -3.22 17.64
N ALA A 24 2.99 -2.64 17.87
CA ALA A 24 4.24 -3.39 17.99
C ALA A 24 4.70 -3.53 19.44
N GLY A 25 3.86 -3.09 20.38
CA GLY A 25 4.28 -2.99 21.77
C GLY A 25 4.92 -4.24 22.34
N PRO A 26 4.24 -5.39 22.35
CA PRO A 26 4.81 -6.59 22.93
C PRO A 26 6.05 -7.11 22.18
N TYR A 27 6.14 -6.86 20.92
CA TYR A 27 7.21 -7.40 20.09
C TYR A 27 8.49 -6.63 20.18
N ARG A 28 8.44 -5.38 20.55
CA ARG A 28 9.63 -4.56 20.69
C ARG A 28 10.60 -5.13 21.69
N GLN A 29 10.08 -5.83 22.69
CA GLN A 29 10.90 -6.28 23.81
C GLN A 29 11.55 -7.62 23.56
N SER A 30 11.17 -8.30 22.50
CA SER A 30 11.75 -9.60 22.23
C SER A 30 13.15 -9.53 21.64
N GLY A 31 13.60 -8.36 21.29
CA GLY A 31 14.94 -8.16 20.77
C GLY A 31 15.12 -8.52 19.30
N TYR A 32 14.33 -9.38 18.79
CA TYR A 32 14.43 -9.75 17.38
C TYR A 32 13.10 -9.89 16.68
N ALA A 33 12.03 -9.72 17.36
CA ALA A 33 10.71 -9.82 16.74
C ALA A 33 10.14 -8.44 16.53
N TRP A 34 10.70 -7.74 15.61
CA TRP A 34 10.18 -6.42 15.20
C TRP A 34 9.04 -6.60 14.25
N LEU A 35 8.07 -7.40 14.63
CA LEU A 35 6.87 -7.59 13.85
C LEU A 35 5.77 -6.77 14.49
N PHE A 36 4.96 -6.14 13.67
CA PHE A 36 3.74 -5.56 14.18
C PHE A 36 2.83 -6.69 14.65
N ASN A 37 2.21 -6.50 15.78
CA ASN A 37 1.23 -7.43 16.30
C ASN A 37 0.10 -7.59 15.30
N SER A 38 -0.24 -6.49 14.62
CA SER A 38 -1.13 -6.50 13.47
C SER A 38 -0.56 -5.50 12.46
N PRO A 39 -0.78 -5.71 11.18
CA PRO A 39 -0.32 -4.75 10.19
C PRO A 39 -0.99 -3.40 10.38
N GLU A 40 -0.31 -2.33 10.01
CA GLU A 40 -0.97 -1.05 9.89
C GLU A 40 -1.86 -1.10 8.66
N ILE A 41 -3.09 -0.66 8.81
CA ILE A 41 -4.09 -0.71 7.74
C ILE A 41 -4.51 0.70 7.37
N TYR A 42 -4.46 0.99 6.09
CA TYR A 42 -4.84 2.28 5.54
C TYR A 42 -5.81 2.08 4.38
N ASP A 43 -6.79 2.96 4.28
CA ASP A 43 -7.78 2.92 3.21
C ASP A 43 -7.69 4.14 2.32
N ARG A 44 -7.96 3.93 1.04
CA ARG A 44 -8.09 5.01 0.08
C ARG A 44 -9.29 4.74 -0.83
N PRO A 45 -10.35 5.51 -0.69
CA PRO A 45 -11.53 5.32 -1.53
C PRO A 45 -11.25 5.65 -2.98
N SER A 46 -11.84 4.90 -3.88
CA SER A 46 -11.84 5.26 -5.29
C SER A 46 -12.56 6.60 -5.48
N PRO A 47 -12.04 7.46 -6.36
CA PRO A 47 -12.69 8.73 -6.61
C PRO A 47 -14.02 8.64 -7.35
N VAL A 48 -14.39 7.47 -7.91
CA VAL A 48 -15.53 7.40 -8.82
C VAL A 48 -16.57 6.32 -8.55
N ASN A 49 -16.24 5.21 -7.88
CA ASN A 49 -17.12 4.05 -7.89
C ASN A 49 -17.36 3.35 -6.55
N GLY A 50 -17.02 3.99 -5.46
CA GLY A 50 -17.30 3.41 -4.13
C GLY A 50 -16.41 2.24 -3.73
N LEU A 51 -15.46 1.84 -4.55
CA LEU A 51 -14.50 0.83 -4.16
C LEU A 51 -13.49 1.43 -3.19
N VAL A 52 -12.87 0.58 -2.39
CA VAL A 52 -11.82 0.99 -1.45
C VAL A 52 -10.56 0.19 -1.74
N LEU A 53 -9.44 0.89 -1.85
CA LEU A 53 -8.13 0.26 -1.89
C LEU A 53 -7.61 0.24 -0.45
N ARG A 54 -7.31 -0.95 0.05
CA ARG A 54 -6.80 -1.11 1.42
C ARG A 54 -5.36 -1.56 1.39
N ARG A 55 -4.52 -0.84 2.11
CA ARG A 55 -3.09 -1.11 2.21
C ARG A 55 -2.78 -1.70 3.57
N PHE A 56 -2.04 -2.80 3.57
CA PHE A 56 -1.53 -3.43 4.78
C PHE A 56 -0.03 -3.25 4.82
N LEU A 57 0.46 -2.55 5.81
CA LEU A 57 1.90 -2.37 6.01
C LEU A 57 2.35 -3.34 7.08
N ARG A 58 3.22 -4.27 6.73
CA ARG A 58 3.76 -5.28 7.63
C ARG A 58 5.26 -5.08 7.81
N ALA A 59 5.74 -5.37 9.00
CA ALA A 59 7.17 -5.50 9.23
C ALA A 59 7.51 -6.98 9.27
N ILE A 60 8.52 -7.36 8.51
CA ILE A 60 9.04 -8.72 8.53
C ILE A 60 10.47 -8.63 9.05
N TYR A 61 10.73 -9.36 10.15
CA TYR A 61 12.07 -9.40 10.70
C TYR A 61 12.86 -10.50 10.03
N LYS A 62 13.95 -10.10 9.40
CA LYS A 62 14.94 -11.01 8.83
C LYS A 62 16.31 -10.48 9.23
N LYS A 63 17.33 -11.29 9.02
CA LYS A 63 18.70 -10.84 9.18
C LYS A 63 18.87 -9.53 8.39
N ASN A 64 19.40 -8.51 9.03
CA ASN A 64 19.51 -7.16 8.47
C ASN A 64 18.18 -6.42 8.32
N GLY A 65 17.14 -6.85 9.01
CA GLY A 65 15.86 -6.19 9.01
C GLY A 65 15.66 -5.24 10.18
N PRO A 66 14.45 -4.69 10.39
CA PRO A 66 13.22 -5.16 9.74
C PRO A 66 13.05 -4.68 8.31
N TRP A 67 12.33 -5.48 7.56
CA TRP A 67 11.92 -5.13 6.20
C TRP A 67 10.43 -4.84 6.22
N TYR A 68 10.02 -3.82 5.50
CA TYR A 68 8.61 -3.47 5.41
C TYR A 68 8.06 -3.98 4.10
N VAL A 69 6.90 -4.62 4.19
CA VAL A 69 6.22 -5.22 3.06
C VAL A 69 4.80 -4.70 3.02
N GLU A 70 4.33 -4.39 1.85
CA GLU A 70 2.98 -3.91 1.67
C GLU A 70 2.15 -4.90 0.87
N ASP A 71 0.93 -5.12 1.33
CA ASP A 71 -0.08 -5.85 0.59
C ASP A 71 -1.23 -4.90 0.32
N PHE A 72 -1.97 -5.15 -0.74
CA PHE A 72 -3.14 -4.33 -1.06
C PHE A 72 -4.33 -5.23 -1.36
N GLU A 73 -5.52 -4.71 -1.09
CA GLU A 73 -6.73 -5.37 -1.53
C GLU A 73 -7.73 -4.33 -2.02
N VAL A 74 -8.59 -4.75 -2.93
CA VAL A 74 -9.70 -3.93 -3.40
C VAL A 74 -10.96 -4.48 -2.79
N LEU A 75 -11.77 -3.60 -2.19
CA LEU A 75 -12.99 -3.97 -1.49
C LEU A 75 -14.20 -3.28 -2.09
N ARG A 76 -15.32 -4.01 -2.12
CA ARG A 76 -16.65 -3.44 -2.35
C ARG A 76 -17.51 -3.82 -1.17
N ASP A 77 -18.02 -2.81 -0.46
CA ASP A 77 -18.87 -3.02 0.72
C ASP A 77 -18.28 -4.03 1.70
N GLY A 78 -16.97 -3.93 1.90
CA GLY A 78 -16.24 -4.81 2.82
C GLY A 78 -15.87 -6.16 2.25
N ALA A 79 -16.29 -6.50 1.05
CA ALA A 79 -15.96 -7.77 0.41
C ALA A 79 -14.74 -7.61 -0.50
N ARG A 80 -13.81 -8.55 -0.38
CA ARG A 80 -12.58 -8.51 -1.19
C ARG A 80 -12.88 -8.89 -2.63
N LEU A 81 -12.49 -8.02 -3.55
CA LEU A 81 -12.53 -8.32 -4.98
C LEU A 81 -11.19 -8.81 -5.50
N ARG A 82 -10.09 -8.29 -4.96
CA ARG A 82 -8.74 -8.64 -5.43
C ARG A 82 -7.75 -8.43 -4.29
N PHE A 83 -6.77 -9.30 -4.20
CA PHE A 83 -5.67 -9.17 -3.26
C PHE A 83 -4.36 -9.18 -4.01
N ILE A 84 -3.49 -8.21 -3.70
CA ILE A 84 -2.18 -8.08 -4.34
C ILE A 84 -1.12 -8.17 -3.25
N GLU A 85 -0.57 -9.36 -3.09
CA GLU A 85 0.42 -9.62 -2.06
C GLU A 85 1.79 -9.09 -2.47
N ASN A 86 2.50 -8.55 -1.49
CA ASN A 86 3.88 -8.08 -1.66
C ASN A 86 3.98 -7.12 -2.84
N CYS A 87 3.14 -6.12 -2.83
CA CYS A 87 3.04 -5.11 -3.87
C CYS A 87 3.76 -3.85 -3.40
N SER A 88 4.66 -3.33 -4.21
CA SER A 88 5.46 -2.18 -3.78
C SER A 88 4.68 -0.87 -3.76
N TRP A 89 3.62 -0.78 -4.52
CA TRP A 89 2.84 0.45 -4.60
C TRP A 89 1.53 0.20 -5.32
N ALA A 90 0.48 0.86 -4.88
CA ALA A 90 -0.80 0.88 -5.58
C ALA A 90 -1.52 2.18 -5.27
N ASP A 91 -2.26 2.67 -6.25
CA ASP A 91 -3.07 3.86 -6.08
C ASP A 91 -4.15 3.95 -7.15
N TRP A 92 -5.13 4.81 -6.91
CA TRP A 92 -6.18 5.11 -7.86
C TRP A 92 -5.76 6.20 -8.83
N HIS A 93 -6.08 6.01 -10.10
CA HIS A 93 -6.10 7.12 -11.04
C HIS A 93 -7.42 7.87 -10.85
N LYS A 94 -7.45 9.14 -11.21
CA LYS A 94 -8.64 9.99 -11.02
C LYS A 94 -9.89 9.46 -11.72
N ASN A 95 -9.72 8.62 -12.76
CA ASN A 95 -10.84 8.03 -13.48
C ASN A 95 -11.30 6.69 -12.88
N GLY A 96 -10.69 6.26 -11.78
CA GLY A 96 -11.04 5.01 -11.14
C GLY A 96 -10.21 3.79 -11.57
N ASP A 97 -9.31 3.96 -12.52
CA ASP A 97 -8.38 2.88 -12.85
C ASP A 97 -7.46 2.64 -11.66
N LEU A 98 -7.06 1.39 -11.48
CA LEU A 98 -6.10 1.02 -10.44
C LEU A 98 -4.73 0.88 -11.08
N LEU A 99 -3.74 1.56 -10.49
CA LEU A 99 -2.34 1.40 -10.86
C LEU A 99 -1.63 0.67 -9.74
N PHE A 100 -0.79 -0.30 -10.07
CA PHE A 100 -0.02 -0.99 -9.05
C PHE A 100 1.30 -1.51 -9.60
N ALA A 101 2.30 -1.55 -8.72
CA ALA A 101 3.63 -2.03 -9.06
C ALA A 101 3.87 -3.37 -8.36
N LEU A 102 4.12 -4.40 -9.16
CA LEU A 102 4.31 -5.75 -8.68
C LEU A 102 5.48 -6.38 -9.44
N ASP A 103 6.42 -6.95 -8.69
CA ASP A 103 7.60 -7.62 -9.27
C ASP A 103 8.36 -6.74 -10.26
N GLY A 104 8.49 -5.46 -9.93
CA GLY A 104 9.23 -4.51 -10.76
C GLY A 104 8.49 -4.05 -12.00
N LYS A 105 7.21 -4.34 -12.10
CA LYS A 105 6.39 -3.96 -13.25
C LYS A 105 5.22 -3.11 -12.81
N LEU A 106 4.92 -2.11 -13.61
CA LEU A 106 3.78 -1.24 -13.36
C LEU A 106 2.61 -1.69 -14.23
N TYR A 107 1.48 -1.93 -13.58
CA TYR A 107 0.25 -2.36 -14.23
C TYR A 107 -0.85 -1.34 -14.09
N ARG A 108 -1.75 -1.34 -15.05
CA ARG A 108 -2.96 -0.54 -15.01
C ARG A 108 -4.17 -1.45 -15.24
N LEU A 109 -5.15 -1.34 -14.35
CA LEU A 109 -6.39 -2.08 -14.42
C LEU A 109 -7.52 -1.09 -14.60
N ALA A 110 -8.26 -1.22 -15.70
CA ALA A 110 -9.34 -0.30 -16.03
C ALA A 110 -10.42 -0.32 -14.94
N ALA A 111 -11.05 0.82 -14.70
CA ALA A 111 -12.08 0.97 -13.67
C ALA A 111 -13.17 -0.10 -13.75
N ALA A 112 -13.61 -0.44 -14.96
CA ALA A 112 -14.62 -1.49 -15.14
C ALA A 112 -14.11 -2.86 -14.70
N LYS A 113 -12.82 -3.14 -14.91
CA LYS A 113 -12.24 -4.43 -14.57
C LYS A 113 -11.91 -4.55 -13.10
N VAL A 114 -11.61 -3.45 -12.43
CA VAL A 114 -11.37 -3.47 -10.97
C VAL A 114 -12.60 -3.97 -10.23
N GLN A 115 -13.78 -3.71 -10.77
CA GLN A 115 -15.04 -4.08 -10.13
C GLN A 115 -15.35 -5.58 -10.24
N GLU A 116 -14.60 -6.30 -11.04
CA GLU A 116 -14.79 -7.74 -11.22
C GLU A 116 -13.85 -8.50 -10.28
N PRO A 117 -14.35 -9.48 -9.54
CA PRO A 117 -13.48 -10.30 -8.70
C PRO A 117 -12.43 -11.03 -9.51
N ALA A 118 -11.22 -11.14 -8.98
CA ALA A 118 -10.14 -11.88 -9.62
C ALA A 118 -9.23 -12.48 -8.57
N GLN A 119 -8.77 -13.70 -8.82
CA GLN A 119 -7.87 -14.39 -7.91
C GLN A 119 -6.41 -14.12 -8.23
N ILE A 120 -6.12 -13.81 -9.49
CA ILE A 120 -4.75 -13.50 -9.92
C ILE A 120 -4.61 -11.99 -9.96
N PRO A 121 -3.61 -11.40 -9.26
CA PRO A 121 -3.50 -9.94 -9.16
C PRO A 121 -3.45 -9.23 -10.50
N ILE A 122 -2.75 -9.78 -11.48
CA ILE A 122 -2.57 -9.13 -12.77
C ILE A 122 -3.65 -9.48 -13.79
N GLU A 123 -4.66 -10.27 -13.40
CA GLU A 123 -5.71 -10.65 -14.33
C GLU A 123 -6.42 -9.42 -14.88
N ASN A 124 -6.49 -9.34 -16.20
CA ASN A 124 -7.05 -8.22 -16.96
C ASN A 124 -6.29 -6.90 -16.80
N ALA A 125 -5.14 -6.91 -16.15
CA ALA A 125 -4.32 -5.73 -16.04
C ALA A 125 -3.42 -5.58 -17.26
N LYS A 126 -3.18 -4.33 -17.66
CA LYS A 126 -2.30 -4.03 -18.78
C LYS A 126 -0.94 -3.62 -18.23
N LEU A 127 0.12 -4.19 -18.78
CA LEU A 127 1.47 -3.78 -18.44
C LEU A 127 1.72 -2.37 -19.00
N VAL A 128 2.05 -1.43 -18.11
CA VAL A 128 2.36 -0.06 -18.49
C VAL A 128 3.85 0.12 -18.69
N ALA A 129 4.65 -0.44 -17.77
CA ALA A 129 6.09 -0.30 -17.82
C ALA A 129 6.75 -1.46 -17.09
N ASP A 130 7.86 -1.93 -17.66
CA ASP A 130 8.71 -2.91 -16.99
C ASP A 130 9.90 -2.15 -16.42
N LEU A 131 9.95 -2.07 -15.09
CA LEU A 131 10.98 -1.33 -14.39
C LEU A 131 12.15 -2.20 -13.97
N ALA A 132 12.04 -3.51 -14.14
CA ALA A 132 13.09 -4.44 -13.73
C ALA A 132 14.44 -4.17 -14.38
N PRO A 133 14.54 -3.75 -15.66
CA PRO A 133 15.83 -3.43 -16.27
C PRO A 133 16.45 -2.15 -15.75
N LEU A 134 15.69 -1.30 -15.04
CA LEU A 134 16.23 -0.04 -14.56
C LEU A 134 17.14 -0.28 -13.37
N ARG A 135 18.30 0.36 -13.41
CA ARG A 135 19.22 0.34 -12.29
C ARG A 135 19.12 1.67 -11.58
N PHE A 136 18.82 1.60 -10.29
CA PHE A 136 18.80 2.79 -9.48
C PHE A 136 20.23 3.13 -9.10
N GLN A 137 20.66 4.34 -9.43
CA GLN A 137 21.95 4.84 -9.03
C GLN A 137 21.76 5.85 -7.92
N ASN A 138 22.72 5.90 -7.02
CA ASN A 138 22.70 6.94 -5.99
C ASN A 138 22.99 8.27 -6.67
N VAL A 139 21.96 9.05 -6.85
CA VAL A 139 22.05 10.36 -7.47
C VAL A 139 21.87 11.40 -6.37
N VAL A 140 22.71 12.43 -6.43
CA VAL A 140 22.54 13.55 -5.50
C VAL A 140 21.21 14.19 -5.80
N ALA A 141 20.38 14.38 -4.76
CA ALA A 141 19.08 15.00 -4.93
C ALA A 141 19.25 16.43 -5.44
N PRO A 142 18.46 16.86 -6.42
CA PRO A 142 18.51 18.25 -6.87
C PRO A 142 18.10 19.19 -5.74
N ASP A 143 18.56 20.42 -5.79
CA ASP A 143 18.34 21.38 -4.72
C ASP A 143 16.86 21.56 -4.37
N TRP A 144 15.99 21.56 -5.37
CA TRP A 144 14.56 21.73 -5.11
C TRP A 144 13.99 20.55 -4.29
N ALA A 145 14.54 19.36 -4.48
CA ALA A 145 14.08 18.18 -3.73
C ALA A 145 14.56 18.24 -2.28
N LYS A 146 15.71 18.85 -2.03
CA LYS A 146 16.22 18.96 -0.66
C LYS A 146 15.38 19.90 0.19
N GLN A 147 14.67 20.81 -0.43
CA GLN A 147 13.82 21.75 0.30
C GLN A 147 12.58 21.09 0.88
N TRP A 148 12.27 19.88 0.47
CA TRP A 148 11.10 19.16 0.95
C TRP A 148 11.43 18.21 2.10
N ALA A 149 12.65 18.11 2.46
CA ALA A 149 13.10 17.22 3.51
C ALA A 149 12.72 17.74 4.91
#